data_7e08722f67da140adb8c55befb0db07a
#
_entry.id   7e08722f67da140adb8c55befb0db07a
#
_cell.length_a   1.000
_cell.length_b   1.000
_cell.length_c   1.000
_cell.angle_alpha   90.00
_cell.angle_beta   90.00
_cell.angle_gamma   90.00
#
_symmetry.space_group_name_H-M   'P 1'
#
loop_
_entity.id
_entity.type
_entity.pdbx_description
1 polymer ?
#
loop_
_entity_poly.entity_id
_entity_poly.type
_entity_poly.pdbx_seq_one_letter_code
_entity_poly.pdbx_strand_id
1 'polypeptide(L)'
;MPERRLGKKDSRPLYQGTRLIPCDFIGFCQSLNPLGPHHDLLMANCFAQTEALAFGKTAQEVEAEGVKPALVPHRTFEGNHPTNMILATKVTPEMLGKLIALYEHKVFVQGTIWNINSFDQWEVELGKVLANRIAPELEGQTLSALKHDSSTNTLITRYRKLHSAG
;
A
#
# COMPACT_ATOMS: atom_id res chain seq x y z
N MET A 1 -23.82 7.19 -2.20
CA MET A 1 -22.40 6.84 -1.97
C MET A 1 -21.74 6.72 -3.33
N PRO A 2 -20.69 7.48 -3.66
CA PRO A 2 -20.03 7.33 -4.95
C PRO A 2 -19.25 6.01 -4.96
N GLU A 3 -19.46 5.26 -6.02
CA GLU A 3 -18.76 4.00 -6.29
C GLU A 3 -17.24 4.19 -6.25
N ARG A 4 -16.57 3.52 -5.33
CA ARG A 4 -15.11 3.36 -5.39
C ARG A 4 -14.79 2.49 -6.59
N ARG A 5 -14.34 3.07 -7.67
CA ARG A 5 -13.70 2.33 -8.76
C ARG A 5 -12.41 1.69 -8.23
N LEU A 6 -12.48 0.42 -7.90
CA LEU A 6 -11.32 -0.43 -7.67
C LEU A 6 -10.51 -0.49 -8.98
N GLY A 7 -9.32 0.11 -9.01
CA GLY A 7 -8.42 -0.07 -10.15
C GLY A 7 -7.41 1.03 -10.47
N LYS A 8 -7.51 2.23 -9.90
CA LYS A 8 -6.41 3.20 -9.95
C LYS A 8 -5.84 3.36 -8.55
N LYS A 9 -4.54 3.06 -8.37
CA LYS A 9 -3.83 3.49 -7.16
C LYS A 9 -4.01 5.00 -7.04
N ASP A 10 -4.79 5.41 -6.05
CA ASP A 10 -5.08 6.81 -5.81
C ASP A 10 -3.86 7.46 -5.16
N SER A 11 -3.05 8.17 -5.95
CA SER A 11 -1.89 8.90 -5.47
C SER A 11 -2.23 10.25 -4.83
N ARG A 12 -3.51 10.69 -4.89
CA ARG A 12 -3.94 11.98 -4.32
C ARG A 12 -3.55 12.19 -2.87
N PRO A 13 -3.62 11.18 -1.96
CA PRO A 13 -3.17 11.37 -0.59
C PRO A 13 -1.69 11.73 -0.45
N LEU A 14 -0.84 11.34 -1.41
CA LEU A 14 0.59 11.65 -1.41
C LEU A 14 0.87 13.10 -1.79
N TYR A 15 0.07 13.67 -2.69
CA TYR A 15 0.27 15.03 -3.24
C TYR A 15 -0.59 16.10 -2.58
N GLN A 16 -1.83 15.75 -2.20
CA GLN A 16 -2.84 16.68 -1.69
C GLN A 16 -3.50 16.19 -0.39
N GLY A 17 -2.92 15.18 0.26
CA GLY A 17 -3.41 14.67 1.54
C GLY A 17 -3.13 15.61 2.71
N THR A 18 -3.93 15.48 3.76
CA THR A 18 -3.77 16.28 5.00
C THR A 18 -2.62 15.81 5.89
N ARG A 19 -1.95 14.71 5.55
CA ARG A 19 -0.82 14.15 6.29
C ARG A 19 0.37 13.97 5.37
N LEU A 20 1.54 14.35 5.86
CA LEU A 20 2.80 14.07 5.18
C LEU A 20 3.09 12.58 5.21
N ILE A 21 3.23 11.97 4.04
CA ILE A 21 3.54 10.54 3.88
C ILE A 21 4.89 10.42 3.18
N PRO A 22 5.97 10.09 3.91
CA PRO A 22 7.27 9.81 3.30
C PRO A 22 7.19 8.59 2.39
N CYS A 23 7.84 8.66 1.23
CA CYS A 23 7.80 7.57 0.24
C CYS A 23 9.20 7.11 -0.15
N ASP A 24 9.37 5.80 -0.28
CA ASP A 24 10.54 5.20 -0.90
C ASP A 24 10.18 4.79 -2.34
N PHE A 25 10.93 5.29 -3.32
CA PHE A 25 10.87 4.88 -4.71
C PHE A 25 12.00 3.91 -4.99
N ILE A 26 11.67 2.77 -5.61
CA ILE A 26 12.66 1.75 -5.95
C ILE A 26 12.66 1.60 -7.48
N GLY A 27 13.78 1.92 -8.10
CA GLY A 27 13.99 1.82 -9.54
C GLY A 27 15.16 0.92 -9.90
N PHE A 28 15.10 0.34 -11.10
CA PHE A 28 16.16 -0.49 -11.64
C PHE A 28 16.57 0.04 -13.01
N CYS A 29 17.88 0.19 -13.25
CA CYS A 29 18.36 0.73 -14.53
C CYS A 29 18.18 -0.22 -15.71
N GLN A 30 18.06 -1.52 -15.46
CA GLN A 30 17.94 -2.55 -16.51
C GLN A 30 16.68 -3.38 -16.30
N SER A 31 15.91 -3.55 -17.39
CA SER A 31 14.78 -4.47 -17.44
C SER A 31 15.26 -5.93 -17.56
N LEU A 32 14.54 -6.85 -16.91
CA LEU A 32 14.73 -8.29 -17.16
C LEU A 32 14.12 -8.74 -18.49
N ASN A 33 13.08 -8.03 -18.95
CA ASN A 33 12.38 -8.29 -20.19
C ASN A 33 12.28 -6.98 -20.99
N PRO A 34 13.32 -6.58 -21.72
CA PRO A 34 13.34 -5.34 -22.48
C PRO A 34 12.28 -5.38 -23.58
N LEU A 35 11.46 -4.33 -23.68
CA LEU A 35 10.41 -4.18 -24.67
C LEU A 35 10.45 -2.75 -25.22
N GLY A 36 11.27 -2.52 -26.24
CA GLY A 36 11.47 -1.19 -26.82
C GLY A 36 11.72 -0.11 -25.75
N PRO A 37 11.10 1.07 -25.87
CA PRO A 37 11.33 2.20 -24.96
C PRO A 37 10.53 2.12 -23.63
N HIS A 38 9.81 1.02 -23.36
CA HIS A 38 8.91 0.93 -22.21
C HIS A 38 9.61 1.12 -20.87
N HIS A 39 10.85 0.58 -20.75
CA HIS A 39 11.60 0.71 -19.51
C HIS A 39 12.05 2.15 -19.26
N ASP A 40 12.50 2.85 -20.26
CA ASP A 40 12.92 4.26 -20.17
C ASP A 40 11.71 5.14 -19.80
N LEU A 41 10.54 4.87 -20.39
CA LEU A 41 9.30 5.56 -20.06
C LEU A 41 8.87 5.30 -18.61
N LEU A 42 9.03 4.06 -18.11
CA LEU A 42 8.76 3.71 -16.71
C LEU A 42 9.69 4.49 -15.77
N MET A 43 11.00 4.51 -16.07
CA MET A 43 11.98 5.20 -15.25
C MET A 43 11.80 6.73 -15.30
N ALA A 44 11.47 7.29 -16.46
CA ALA A 44 11.13 8.71 -16.58
C ALA A 44 9.93 9.08 -15.71
N ASN A 45 8.87 8.26 -15.70
CA ASN A 45 7.73 8.45 -14.81
C ASN A 45 8.12 8.32 -13.33
N CYS A 46 8.97 7.36 -12.99
CA CYS A 46 9.46 7.18 -11.62
C CYS A 46 10.19 8.45 -11.13
N PHE A 47 11.09 9.01 -11.93
CA PHE A 47 11.81 10.23 -11.58
C PHE A 47 10.89 11.45 -11.53
N ALA A 48 9.99 11.57 -12.50
CA ALA A 48 9.01 12.67 -12.50
C ALA A 48 8.12 12.67 -11.26
N GLN A 49 7.77 11.50 -10.70
CA GLN A 49 7.00 11.45 -9.44
C GLN A 49 7.81 11.95 -8.26
N THR A 50 9.10 11.62 -8.17
CA THR A 50 9.96 12.13 -7.08
C THR A 50 10.15 13.64 -7.19
N GLU A 51 10.33 14.15 -8.41
CA GLU A 51 10.46 15.58 -8.69
C GLU A 51 9.16 16.32 -8.34
N ALA A 52 8.02 15.81 -8.77
CA ALA A 52 6.71 16.40 -8.47
C ALA A 52 6.40 16.45 -6.96
N LEU A 53 6.80 15.43 -6.20
CA LEU A 53 6.66 15.44 -4.73
C LEU A 53 7.60 16.44 -4.07
N ALA A 54 8.81 16.62 -4.59
CA ALA A 54 9.78 17.54 -4.04
C ALA A 54 9.42 19.02 -4.29
N PHE A 55 9.07 19.36 -5.54
CA PHE A 55 8.90 20.75 -5.96
C PHE A 55 7.45 21.18 -6.08
N GLY A 56 6.53 20.25 -6.33
CA GLY A 56 5.12 20.57 -6.54
C GLY A 56 4.86 21.37 -7.81
N LYS A 57 3.79 22.16 -7.79
CA LYS A 57 3.41 23.11 -8.82
C LYS A 57 2.54 24.19 -8.22
N THR A 58 2.95 25.44 -8.36
CA THR A 58 2.25 26.58 -7.77
C THR A 58 0.98 26.95 -8.55
N ALA A 59 0.05 27.63 -7.89
CA ALA A 59 -1.16 28.15 -8.54
C ALA A 59 -0.82 29.08 -9.69
N GLN A 60 0.23 29.92 -9.56
CA GLN A 60 0.67 30.85 -10.61
C GLN A 60 1.16 30.12 -11.86
N GLU A 61 1.93 29.02 -11.71
CA GLU A 61 2.35 28.19 -12.84
C GLU A 61 1.17 27.53 -13.53
N VAL A 62 0.19 27.04 -12.76
CA VAL A 62 -1.03 26.44 -13.30
C VAL A 62 -1.87 27.45 -14.07
N GLU A 63 -2.00 28.67 -13.56
CA GLU A 63 -2.71 29.78 -14.24
C GLU A 63 -1.99 30.19 -15.53
N ALA A 64 -0.67 30.27 -15.52
CA ALA A 64 0.13 30.59 -16.69
C ALA A 64 -0.03 29.59 -17.84
N GLU A 65 -0.41 28.34 -17.55
CA GLU A 65 -0.76 27.32 -18.55
C GLU A 65 -2.17 27.49 -19.17
N GLY A 66 -2.90 28.51 -18.78
CA GLY A 66 -4.25 28.77 -19.29
C GLY A 66 -5.33 27.83 -18.74
N VAL A 67 -5.08 27.24 -17.59
CA VAL A 67 -6.06 26.38 -16.90
C VAL A 67 -7.25 27.18 -16.43
N LYS A 68 -8.47 26.67 -16.60
CA LYS A 68 -9.69 27.32 -16.11
C LYS A 68 -9.61 27.58 -14.60
N PRO A 69 -10.00 28.76 -14.10
CA PRO A 69 -9.87 29.12 -12.68
C PRO A 69 -10.42 28.07 -11.70
N ALA A 70 -11.56 27.45 -12.04
CA ALA A 70 -12.18 26.40 -11.23
C ALA A 70 -11.32 25.13 -11.09
N LEU A 71 -10.33 24.90 -11.98
CA LEU A 71 -9.45 23.73 -11.95
C LEU A 71 -8.08 24.03 -11.33
N VAL A 72 -7.73 25.29 -11.12
CA VAL A 72 -6.45 25.70 -10.55
C VAL A 72 -6.19 25.03 -9.19
N PRO A 73 -7.11 25.04 -8.20
CA PRO A 73 -6.88 24.38 -6.92
C PRO A 73 -6.64 22.86 -7.03
N HIS A 74 -7.22 22.22 -8.05
CA HIS A 74 -7.07 20.78 -8.27
C HIS A 74 -5.76 20.39 -8.96
N ARG A 75 -5.04 21.35 -9.53
CA ARG A 75 -3.77 21.17 -10.22
C ARG A 75 -2.57 21.80 -9.50
N THR A 76 -2.84 22.45 -8.37
CA THR A 76 -1.81 23.00 -7.48
C THR A 76 -1.34 21.92 -6.51
N PHE A 77 -0.03 21.78 -6.36
CA PHE A 77 0.61 20.82 -5.47
C PHE A 77 1.66 21.53 -4.65
N GLU A 78 1.66 21.35 -3.34
CA GLU A 78 2.52 22.14 -2.45
C GLU A 78 4.02 21.77 -2.58
N GLY A 79 4.33 20.53 -2.96
CA GLY A 79 5.70 20.04 -2.93
C GLY A 79 6.21 19.81 -1.51
N ASN A 80 7.55 19.79 -1.35
CA ASN A 80 8.24 19.57 -0.07
C ASN A 80 7.83 18.26 0.65
N HIS A 81 7.45 17.24 -0.12
CA HIS A 81 7.18 15.91 0.40
C HIS A 81 8.47 15.09 0.39
N PRO A 82 8.91 14.54 1.55
CA PRO A 82 10.16 13.80 1.62
C PRO A 82 10.05 12.46 0.88
N THR A 83 11.03 12.18 0.04
CA THR A 83 11.15 10.93 -0.69
C THR A 83 12.58 10.42 -0.63
N ASN A 84 12.74 9.09 -0.70
CA ASN A 84 14.02 8.44 -0.96
C ASN A 84 13.94 7.76 -2.33
N MET A 85 15.05 7.81 -3.08
CA MET A 85 15.19 7.06 -4.32
C MET A 85 16.27 6.00 -4.17
N ILE A 86 15.87 4.73 -4.23
CA ILE A 86 16.78 3.58 -4.27
C ILE A 86 16.88 3.17 -5.73
N LEU A 87 18.03 3.46 -6.35
CA LEU A 87 18.31 3.11 -7.74
C LEU A 87 19.36 2.01 -7.80
N ALA A 88 18.98 0.86 -8.33
CA ALA A 88 19.85 -0.29 -8.50
C ALA A 88 20.00 -0.67 -9.97
N THR A 89 21.06 -1.42 -10.30
CA THR A 89 21.34 -1.79 -11.69
C THR A 89 20.26 -2.68 -12.27
N LYS A 90 19.89 -3.77 -11.57
CA LYS A 90 18.97 -4.78 -12.06
C LYS A 90 18.33 -5.54 -10.91
N VAL A 91 17.12 -6.03 -11.09
CA VAL A 91 16.50 -6.98 -10.15
C VAL A 91 17.21 -8.33 -10.27
N THR A 92 17.95 -8.69 -9.23
CA THR A 92 18.56 -10.00 -9.06
C THR A 92 18.13 -10.59 -7.73
N PRO A 93 18.24 -11.91 -7.50
CA PRO A 93 17.97 -12.51 -6.18
C PRO A 93 18.78 -11.85 -5.07
N GLU A 94 20.05 -11.52 -5.33
CA GLU A 94 20.91 -10.80 -4.39
C GLU A 94 20.36 -9.40 -4.07
N MET A 95 19.95 -8.65 -5.09
CA MET A 95 19.39 -7.31 -4.89
C MET A 95 18.06 -7.35 -4.12
N LEU A 96 17.23 -8.34 -4.41
CA LEU A 96 15.99 -8.55 -3.66
C LEU A 96 16.30 -8.87 -2.18
N GLY A 97 17.26 -9.73 -1.92
CA GLY A 97 17.72 -10.06 -0.56
C GLY A 97 18.22 -8.81 0.19
N LYS A 98 18.98 -7.94 -0.49
CA LYS A 98 19.43 -6.65 0.10
C LYS A 98 18.26 -5.73 0.45
N LEU A 99 17.23 -5.65 -0.40
CA LEU A 99 16.04 -4.85 -0.13
C LEU A 99 15.24 -5.40 1.05
N ILE A 100 15.08 -6.72 1.13
CA ILE A 100 14.40 -7.36 2.27
C ILE A 100 15.15 -7.04 3.56
N ALA A 101 16.46 -7.29 3.60
CA ALA A 101 17.28 -6.99 4.77
C ALA A 101 17.23 -5.50 5.17
N LEU A 102 17.26 -4.59 4.20
CA LEU A 102 17.13 -3.15 4.44
C LEU A 102 15.83 -2.83 5.21
N TYR A 103 14.69 -3.36 4.76
CA TYR A 103 13.41 -3.08 5.40
C TYR A 103 13.23 -3.81 6.73
N GLU A 104 13.80 -5.02 6.91
CA GLU A 104 13.85 -5.68 8.21
C GLU A 104 14.62 -4.85 9.23
N HIS A 105 15.81 -4.40 8.86
CA HIS A 105 16.60 -3.50 9.72
C HIS A 105 15.89 -2.16 9.99
N LYS A 106 15.24 -1.58 8.97
CA LYS A 106 14.46 -0.36 9.14
C LYS A 106 13.37 -0.52 10.19
N VAL A 107 12.58 -1.60 10.12
CA VAL A 107 11.50 -1.88 11.10
C VAL A 107 12.09 -2.07 12.51
N PHE A 108 13.16 -2.84 12.63
CA PHE A 108 13.84 -3.07 13.92
C PHE A 108 14.37 -1.78 14.54
N VAL A 109 15.09 -0.98 13.75
CA VAL A 109 15.67 0.30 14.22
C VAL A 109 14.59 1.29 14.60
N GLN A 110 13.52 1.43 13.80
CA GLN A 110 12.39 2.29 14.11
C GLN A 110 11.68 1.85 15.40
N GLY A 111 11.44 0.54 15.56
CA GLY A 111 10.87 -0.01 16.78
C GLY A 111 11.72 0.31 18.01
N THR A 112 13.04 0.18 17.89
CA THR A 112 13.99 0.51 18.97
C THR A 112 13.94 2.01 19.32
N ILE A 113 13.96 2.89 18.31
CA ILE A 113 13.89 4.36 18.52
C ILE A 113 12.55 4.76 19.18
N TRP A 114 11.46 4.14 18.80
CA TRP A 114 10.13 4.45 19.32
C TRP A 114 9.77 3.66 20.58
N ASN A 115 10.68 2.85 21.10
CA ASN A 115 10.46 1.96 22.24
C ASN A 115 9.25 1.04 22.05
N ILE A 116 9.14 0.48 20.84
CA ILE A 116 8.14 -0.49 20.45
C ILE A 116 8.84 -1.85 20.29
N ASN A 117 8.23 -2.90 20.80
CA ASN A 117 8.75 -4.25 20.58
C ASN A 117 8.46 -4.71 19.15
N SER A 118 9.47 -4.68 18.26
CA SER A 118 9.35 -5.06 16.85
C SER A 118 9.00 -6.53 16.62
N PHE A 119 9.11 -7.39 17.65
CA PHE A 119 8.81 -8.82 17.60
C PHE A 119 7.51 -9.18 18.33
N ASP A 120 6.73 -8.17 18.69
CA ASP A 120 5.43 -8.35 19.31
C ASP A 120 4.40 -8.82 18.26
N GLN A 121 3.60 -9.80 18.64
CA GLN A 121 2.58 -10.42 17.77
C GLN A 121 1.20 -10.48 18.46
N TRP A 122 0.88 -9.53 19.33
CA TRP A 122 -0.39 -9.54 20.07
C TRP A 122 -1.61 -9.64 19.17
N GLU A 123 -1.62 -8.99 18.00
CA GLU A 123 -2.70 -9.09 17.03
C GLU A 123 -2.82 -10.51 16.45
N VAL A 124 -1.69 -11.18 16.21
CA VAL A 124 -1.66 -12.56 15.72
C VAL A 124 -2.17 -13.52 16.81
N GLU A 125 -1.83 -13.30 18.08
CA GLU A 125 -2.35 -14.08 19.20
C GLU A 125 -3.87 -13.94 19.33
N LEU A 126 -4.40 -12.72 19.21
CA LEU A 126 -5.85 -12.50 19.18
C LEU A 126 -6.50 -13.26 18.01
N GLY A 127 -5.91 -13.19 16.82
CA GLY A 127 -6.38 -13.92 15.64
C GLY A 127 -6.44 -15.43 15.88
N LYS A 128 -5.41 -16.02 16.49
CA LYS A 128 -5.38 -17.47 16.85
C LYS A 128 -6.49 -17.82 17.85
N VAL A 129 -6.68 -17.00 18.89
CA VAL A 129 -7.74 -17.22 19.89
C VAL A 129 -9.12 -17.23 19.21
N LEU A 130 -9.37 -16.28 18.32
CA LEU A 130 -10.64 -16.21 17.59
C LEU A 130 -10.80 -17.38 16.62
N ALA A 131 -9.75 -17.75 15.89
CA ALA A 131 -9.77 -18.90 14.97
C ALA A 131 -10.06 -20.20 15.71
N ASN A 132 -9.48 -20.42 16.89
CA ASN A 132 -9.72 -21.61 17.71
C ASN A 132 -11.17 -21.72 18.22
N ARG A 133 -11.90 -20.58 18.31
CA ARG A 133 -13.34 -20.58 18.64
C ARG A 133 -14.19 -20.91 17.41
N ILE A 134 -13.77 -20.44 16.23
CA ILE A 134 -14.52 -20.62 14.98
C ILE A 134 -14.32 -22.03 14.38
N ALA A 135 -13.10 -22.59 14.48
CA ALA A 135 -12.77 -23.86 13.84
C ALA A 135 -13.75 -25.01 14.18
N PRO A 136 -14.10 -25.27 15.46
CA PRO A 136 -15.08 -26.32 15.78
C PRO A 136 -16.48 -26.05 15.20
N GLU A 137 -16.80 -24.76 15.03
CA GLU A 137 -18.10 -24.36 14.44
C GLU A 137 -18.13 -24.56 12.92
N LEU A 138 -16.99 -24.56 12.23
CA LEU A 138 -16.91 -24.90 10.80
C LEU A 138 -17.03 -26.41 10.56
N GLU A 139 -16.54 -27.24 11.48
CA GLU A 139 -16.56 -28.70 11.39
C GLU A 139 -17.90 -29.30 11.85
N GLY A 140 -18.61 -28.61 12.74
CA GLY A 140 -19.82 -29.11 13.38
C GLY A 140 -21.03 -29.21 12.42
N GLN A 141 -21.69 -30.35 12.42
CA GLN A 141 -22.95 -30.56 11.67
C GLN A 141 -24.17 -29.98 12.39
N THR A 142 -24.07 -29.63 13.65
CA THR A 142 -25.18 -29.11 14.46
C THR A 142 -25.23 -27.59 14.37
N LEU A 143 -26.41 -27.04 14.12
CA LEU A 143 -26.73 -25.60 14.23
C LEU A 143 -26.82 -25.21 15.72
N SER A 144 -25.72 -25.35 16.47
CA SER A 144 -25.64 -24.68 17.77
C SER A 144 -25.67 -23.17 17.52
N ALA A 145 -26.35 -22.42 18.39
CA ALA A 145 -26.45 -20.98 18.24
C ALA A 145 -25.05 -20.36 18.19
N LEU A 146 -24.67 -19.86 17.02
CA LEU A 146 -23.41 -19.18 16.81
C LEU A 146 -23.36 -17.92 17.69
N LYS A 147 -22.26 -17.74 18.40
CA LYS A 147 -22.10 -16.66 19.40
C LYS A 147 -21.09 -15.59 18.95
N HIS A 148 -20.99 -15.34 17.65
CA HIS A 148 -20.16 -14.29 17.07
C HIS A 148 -21.00 -13.09 16.64
N ASP A 149 -20.37 -12.08 16.08
CA ASP A 149 -21.06 -10.98 15.41
C ASP A 149 -21.84 -11.46 14.18
N SER A 150 -22.75 -10.63 13.68
CA SER A 150 -23.63 -10.98 12.56
C SER A 150 -22.89 -11.32 11.28
N SER A 151 -21.75 -10.67 11.02
CA SER A 151 -20.93 -10.93 9.83
C SER A 151 -20.27 -12.29 9.93
N THR A 152 -19.60 -12.58 11.04
CA THR A 152 -18.93 -13.88 11.28
C THR A 152 -19.92 -15.04 11.29
N ASN A 153 -21.08 -14.90 11.94
CA ASN A 153 -22.14 -15.91 11.91
C ASN A 153 -22.63 -16.20 10.49
N THR A 154 -22.80 -15.16 9.68
CA THR A 154 -23.20 -15.28 8.27
C THR A 154 -22.14 -16.02 7.45
N LEU A 155 -20.86 -15.71 7.65
CA LEU A 155 -19.76 -16.35 6.96
C LEU A 155 -19.65 -17.83 7.33
N ILE A 156 -19.75 -18.21 8.60
CA ILE A 156 -19.74 -19.59 9.07
C ILE A 156 -20.90 -20.37 8.43
N THR A 157 -22.09 -19.81 8.47
CA THR A 157 -23.30 -20.43 7.90
C THR A 157 -23.15 -20.65 6.39
N ARG A 158 -22.66 -19.64 5.67
CA ARG A 158 -22.43 -19.74 4.23
C ARG A 158 -21.34 -20.75 3.88
N TYR A 159 -20.24 -20.75 4.63
CA TYR A 159 -19.15 -21.70 4.44
C TYR A 159 -19.67 -23.15 4.56
N ARG A 160 -20.36 -23.47 5.66
CA ARG A 160 -20.93 -24.80 5.90
C ARG A 160 -21.86 -25.26 4.75
N LYS A 161 -22.73 -24.34 4.30
CA LYS A 161 -23.66 -24.63 3.19
C LYS A 161 -22.93 -24.96 1.89
N LEU A 162 -21.87 -24.25 1.56
CA LEU A 162 -21.11 -24.46 0.33
C LEU A 162 -20.19 -25.67 0.44
N HIS A 163 -19.60 -25.91 1.62
CA HIS A 163 -18.70 -27.04 1.86
C HIS A 163 -19.43 -28.40 1.87
N SER A 164 -20.64 -28.43 2.37
CA SER A 164 -21.47 -29.67 2.37
C SER A 164 -22.18 -29.98 1.02
N ALA A 165 -22.10 -29.04 0.07
CA ALA A 165 -22.74 -29.21 -1.25
C ALA A 165 -21.78 -29.73 -2.34
N GLY A 166 -20.51 -29.99 -2.02
CA GLY A 166 -19.49 -30.60 -2.87
C GLY A 166 -19.02 -31.91 -2.32
#